data_ddd3cd2e04ce5e10c620a2c3bd22cd42
#
_entry.id   ddd3cd2e04ce5e10c620a2c3bd22cd42
#
_cell.length_a   1.000
_cell.length_b   1.000
_cell.length_c   1.000
_cell.angle_alpha   90.00
_cell.angle_beta   90.00
_cell.angle_gamma   90.00
#
_symmetry.space_group_name_H-M   'P 1'
#
loop_
_entity.id
_entity.type
_entity.pdbx_description
1 polymer ?
#
loop_
_entity_poly.entity_id
_entity_poly.type
_entity_poly.pdbx_seq_one_letter_code
_entity_poly.pdbx_strand_id
1 'polypeptide(L)'
;MSCYSFLAPWYDSLTGDVPYGEFADFYEDQFRQQGGEFRLLLDLCCGTGTLTWELQRRGYEMIAVDSSPDMLMEAQAKASCSGIAPLFLCQEAAGLDLYGTVDAAVCSLDGMNYIPPEQLPEVFHRLYLFVRPGGMLIFDIRTPDFLRSLDGEVFVDEKEDLLCLWRADFEEDLPALIYGMDIFSRRGRLWERESEEHVEYLHEPSDLRELLEAAGFRCVKVHRDCPQGDQGRLFITALR
;
A
#
# COMPACT_ATOMS: atom_id res chain seq x y z
N MET A 1 -14.29 8.83 11.21
CA MET A 1 -12.89 9.04 11.62
C MET A 1 -12.07 8.61 10.44
N SER A 2 -10.96 9.26 10.17
CA SER A 2 -10.10 8.76 9.09
C SER A 2 -9.47 7.46 9.56
N CYS A 3 -9.32 6.49 8.66
CA CYS A 3 -8.56 5.26 8.87
C CYS A 3 -7.11 5.66 9.24
N TYR A 4 -6.45 4.92 10.12
CA TYR A 4 -5.07 5.16 10.57
C TYR A 4 -4.80 6.38 11.48
N SER A 5 -5.81 7.02 12.10
CA SER A 5 -5.57 8.18 12.97
C SER A 5 -4.82 7.83 14.25
N PHE A 6 -5.13 6.69 14.86
CA PHE A 6 -4.48 6.24 16.10
C PHE A 6 -3.34 5.27 15.85
N LEU A 7 -3.40 4.53 14.73
CA LEU A 7 -2.39 3.56 14.37
C LEU A 7 -1.12 4.20 13.80
N ALA A 8 -1.22 5.32 13.08
CA ALA A 8 -0.11 5.93 12.36
C ALA A 8 1.17 6.09 13.19
N PRO A 9 1.14 6.62 14.44
CA PRO A 9 2.36 6.77 15.26
C PRO A 9 3.05 5.44 15.62
N TRP A 10 2.32 4.32 15.53
CA TRP A 10 2.80 3.00 15.91
C TRP A 10 3.06 2.08 14.72
N TYR A 11 2.61 2.48 13.53
CA TYR A 11 2.60 1.65 12.33
C TYR A 11 3.97 1.05 12.04
N ASP A 12 5.02 1.85 12.01
CA ASP A 12 6.37 1.36 11.72
C ASP A 12 6.91 0.37 12.77
N SER A 13 6.48 0.50 14.02
CA SER A 13 6.87 -0.44 15.08
C SER A 13 6.15 -1.78 14.96
N LEU A 14 4.96 -1.79 14.37
CA LEU A 14 4.15 -2.98 14.12
C LEU A 14 4.53 -3.68 12.81
N THR A 15 5.05 -2.93 11.83
CA THR A 15 5.46 -3.42 10.52
C THR A 15 6.98 -3.54 10.35
N GLY A 16 7.72 -3.59 11.47
CA GLY A 16 9.18 -3.61 11.46
C GLY A 16 9.81 -4.88 10.86
N ASP A 17 9.05 -5.94 10.68
CA ASP A 17 9.43 -7.21 10.06
C ASP A 17 9.13 -7.25 8.55
N VAL A 18 8.47 -6.23 7.98
CA VAL A 18 8.20 -6.15 6.54
C VAL A 18 9.51 -5.97 5.78
N PRO A 19 9.81 -6.84 4.80
CA PRO A 19 11.07 -6.80 4.07
C PRO A 19 11.01 -5.76 2.93
N TYR A 20 10.91 -4.47 3.27
CA TYR A 20 10.81 -3.37 2.29
C TYR A 20 11.93 -3.37 1.24
N GLY A 21 13.13 -3.86 1.62
CA GLY A 21 14.24 -4.03 0.70
C GLY A 21 13.93 -5.02 -0.41
N GLU A 22 13.28 -6.16 -0.10
CA GLU A 22 12.90 -7.17 -1.07
C GLU A 22 11.80 -6.67 -2.02
N PHE A 23 10.86 -5.84 -1.52
CA PHE A 23 9.86 -5.18 -2.36
C PHE A 23 10.54 -4.26 -3.38
N ALA A 24 11.48 -3.43 -2.93
CA ALA A 24 12.22 -2.55 -3.80
C ALA A 24 13.09 -3.32 -4.82
N ASP A 25 13.74 -4.43 -4.41
CA ASP A 25 14.48 -5.32 -5.30
C ASP A 25 13.58 -5.91 -6.39
N PHE A 26 12.37 -6.35 -6.01
CA PHE A 26 11.38 -6.87 -6.96
C PHE A 26 11.00 -5.81 -8.01
N TYR A 27 10.77 -4.55 -7.58
CA TYR A 27 10.43 -3.46 -8.51
C TYR A 27 11.58 -3.17 -9.47
N GLU A 28 12.80 -3.07 -8.97
CA GLU A 28 13.99 -2.85 -9.81
C GLU A 28 14.22 -3.99 -10.81
N ASP A 29 13.90 -5.24 -10.41
CA ASP A 29 13.93 -6.38 -11.33
C ASP A 29 12.91 -6.25 -12.45
N GLN A 30 11.68 -5.81 -12.14
CA GLN A 30 10.65 -5.55 -13.15
C GLN A 30 11.07 -4.42 -14.10
N PHE A 31 11.62 -3.32 -13.56
CA PHE A 31 12.11 -2.20 -14.35
C PHE A 31 13.25 -2.62 -15.29
N ARG A 32 14.20 -3.43 -14.80
CA ARG A 32 15.29 -4.00 -15.62
C ARG A 32 14.78 -4.91 -16.74
N GLN A 33 13.80 -5.75 -16.44
CA GLN A 33 13.20 -6.66 -17.44
C GLN A 33 12.43 -5.91 -18.52
N GLN A 34 11.75 -4.82 -18.15
CA GLN A 34 11.05 -3.97 -19.11
C GLN A 34 12.02 -3.23 -20.02
N GLY A 35 13.19 -2.86 -19.49
CA GLY A 35 14.12 -1.97 -20.17
C GLY A 35 13.64 -0.53 -20.16
N GLY A 36 14.55 0.39 -20.36
CA GLY A 36 14.27 1.83 -20.28
C GLY A 36 14.73 2.43 -18.96
N GLU A 37 14.57 3.75 -18.86
CA GLU A 37 14.97 4.53 -17.71
C GLU A 37 13.75 4.81 -16.84
N PHE A 38 13.81 4.43 -15.57
CA PHE A 38 12.84 4.72 -14.54
C PHE A 38 13.51 5.63 -13.51
N ARG A 39 13.00 6.84 -13.33
CA ARG A 39 13.57 7.86 -12.43
C ARG A 39 12.56 8.42 -11.47
N LEU A 40 11.41 8.85 -11.99
CA LEU A 40 10.32 9.43 -11.20
C LEU A 40 9.26 8.36 -10.95
N LEU A 41 9.04 8.00 -9.69
CA LEU A 41 8.07 7.00 -9.27
C LEU A 41 6.94 7.63 -8.45
N LEU A 42 5.74 7.09 -8.63
CA LEU A 42 4.60 7.33 -7.75
C LEU A 42 4.50 6.15 -6.76
N ASP A 43 4.41 6.45 -5.47
CA ASP A 43 4.03 5.51 -4.42
C ASP A 43 2.60 5.85 -3.97
N LEU A 44 1.63 5.05 -4.42
CA LEU A 44 0.21 5.23 -4.11
C LEU A 44 -0.16 4.44 -2.86
N CYS A 45 -0.96 5.02 -1.96
CA CYS A 45 -1.23 4.47 -0.63
C CYS A 45 0.07 4.25 0.18
N CYS A 46 0.93 5.27 0.19
CA CYS A 46 2.30 5.17 0.70
C CYS A 46 2.39 5.00 2.22
N GLY A 47 1.29 5.21 2.97
CA GLY A 47 1.26 5.15 4.42
C GLY A 47 2.31 6.05 5.07
N THR A 48 3.07 5.50 6.00
CA THR A 48 4.20 6.18 6.66
C THR A 48 5.44 6.34 5.77
N GLY A 49 5.35 5.99 4.48
CA GLY A 49 6.38 6.23 3.49
C GLY A 49 7.67 5.42 3.64
N THR A 50 7.66 4.31 4.39
CA THR A 50 8.88 3.51 4.59
C THR A 50 9.46 3.01 3.27
N LEU A 51 8.61 2.50 2.36
CA LEU A 51 9.02 2.09 1.02
C LEU A 51 9.39 3.29 0.15
N THR A 52 8.65 4.41 0.23
CA THR A 52 8.99 5.66 -0.46
C THR A 52 10.43 6.08 -0.16
N TRP A 53 10.81 6.10 1.13
CA TRP A 53 12.16 6.44 1.57
C TRP A 53 13.20 5.41 1.16
N GLU A 54 12.85 4.13 1.10
CA GLU A 54 13.74 3.09 0.59
C GLU A 54 14.05 3.29 -0.88
N LEU A 55 13.03 3.54 -1.72
CA LEU A 55 13.21 3.80 -3.14
C LEU A 55 13.97 5.12 -3.38
N GLN A 56 13.70 6.16 -2.59
CA GLN A 56 14.44 7.41 -2.66
C GLN A 56 15.94 7.22 -2.34
N ARG A 57 16.29 6.41 -1.32
CA ARG A 57 17.69 6.06 -1.00
C ARG A 57 18.38 5.30 -2.13
N ARG A 58 17.65 4.58 -2.96
CA ARG A 58 18.15 3.89 -4.17
C ARG A 58 18.32 4.83 -5.36
N GLY A 59 17.94 6.09 -5.22
CA GLY A 59 18.19 7.15 -6.21
C GLY A 59 16.99 7.53 -7.07
N TYR A 60 15.79 7.03 -6.75
CA TYR A 60 14.56 7.45 -7.43
C TYR A 60 14.08 8.80 -6.90
N GLU A 61 13.47 9.59 -7.78
CA GLU A 61 12.66 10.74 -7.43
C GLU A 61 11.24 10.22 -7.10
N MET A 62 10.67 10.67 -5.95
CA MET A 62 9.43 10.07 -5.45
C MET A 62 8.32 11.11 -5.31
N ILE A 63 7.14 10.74 -5.84
CA ILE A 63 5.86 11.33 -5.45
C ILE A 63 5.14 10.26 -4.63
N ALA A 64 4.67 10.61 -3.43
CA ALA A 64 4.01 9.68 -2.53
C ALA A 64 2.63 10.22 -2.17
N VAL A 65 1.62 9.39 -2.30
CA VAL A 65 0.21 9.77 -2.13
C VAL A 65 -0.43 8.85 -1.11
N ASP A 66 -1.11 9.45 -0.14
CA ASP A 66 -1.96 8.75 0.81
C ASP A 66 -3.17 9.60 1.17
N SER A 67 -4.28 8.99 1.53
CA SER A 67 -5.48 9.70 1.96
C SER A 67 -5.43 10.11 3.43
N SER A 68 -4.59 9.46 4.24
CA SER A 68 -4.44 9.74 5.67
C SER A 68 -3.40 10.85 5.93
N PRO A 69 -3.82 12.02 6.44
CA PRO A 69 -2.89 13.07 6.83
C PRO A 69 -1.98 12.63 7.99
N ASP A 70 -2.46 11.74 8.87
CA ASP A 70 -1.69 11.24 10.02
C ASP A 70 -0.54 10.34 9.55
N MET A 71 -0.80 9.46 8.58
CA MET A 71 0.24 8.67 7.92
C MET A 71 1.29 9.56 7.24
N LEU A 72 0.85 10.58 6.52
CA LEU A 72 1.75 11.50 5.83
C LEU A 72 2.59 12.36 6.80
N MET A 73 2.08 12.67 7.99
CA MET A 73 2.88 13.34 9.04
C MET A 73 4.04 12.44 9.48
N GLU A 74 3.79 11.16 9.72
CA GLU A 74 4.85 10.19 10.05
C GLU A 74 5.84 10.03 8.88
N ALA A 75 5.34 9.96 7.65
CA ALA A 75 6.19 9.87 6.47
C ALA A 75 7.14 11.07 6.32
N GLN A 76 6.64 12.27 6.55
CA GLN A 76 7.43 13.51 6.48
C GLN A 76 8.43 13.62 7.65
N ALA A 77 8.07 13.12 8.84
CA ALA A 77 8.94 13.12 10.01
C ALA A 77 10.22 12.27 9.82
N LYS A 78 10.20 11.31 8.90
CA LYS A 78 11.37 10.48 8.53
C LYS A 78 12.39 11.22 7.66
N ALA A 79 12.11 12.47 7.24
CA ALA A 79 13.02 13.23 6.39
C ALA A 79 14.40 13.36 7.03
N SER A 80 15.40 12.71 6.45
CA SER A 80 16.80 12.89 6.81
C SER A 80 17.39 14.06 6.00
N CYS A 81 18.36 14.77 6.59
CA CYS A 81 18.91 16.02 6.04
C CYS A 81 19.72 15.88 4.73
N SER A 82 19.64 14.79 3.98
CA SER A 82 20.43 14.55 2.78
C SER A 82 19.56 14.12 1.60
N GLY A 83 19.57 14.93 0.54
CA GLY A 83 18.94 14.62 -0.75
C GLY A 83 17.67 15.43 -1.04
N ILE A 84 17.05 15.16 -2.21
CA ILE A 84 15.75 15.70 -2.59
C ILE A 84 14.70 14.89 -1.84
N ALA A 85 13.92 15.53 -0.96
CA ALA A 85 12.85 14.85 -0.24
C ALA A 85 11.73 14.41 -1.21
N PRO A 86 11.05 13.29 -0.94
CA PRO A 86 9.83 12.90 -1.65
C PRO A 86 8.77 14.00 -1.58
N LEU A 87 7.98 14.14 -2.63
CA LEU A 87 6.79 14.99 -2.62
C LEU A 87 5.61 14.19 -2.06
N PHE A 88 5.16 14.57 -0.87
CA PHE A 88 3.99 13.94 -0.24
C PHE A 88 2.72 14.72 -0.55
N LEU A 89 1.67 14.04 -1.02
CA LEU A 89 0.37 14.60 -1.38
C LEU A 89 -0.75 13.86 -0.63
N CYS A 90 -1.62 14.60 0.03
CA CYS A 90 -2.80 14.03 0.69
C CYS A 90 -3.95 13.99 -0.33
N GLN A 91 -4.20 12.82 -0.92
CA GLN A 91 -5.24 12.60 -1.93
C GLN A 91 -5.81 11.18 -1.80
N GLU A 92 -7.10 11.03 -2.12
CA GLU A 92 -7.72 9.74 -2.34
C GLU A 92 -7.23 9.13 -3.66
N ALA A 93 -7.04 7.81 -3.71
CA ALA A 93 -6.55 7.12 -4.91
C ALA A 93 -7.44 7.35 -6.14
N ALA A 94 -8.77 7.35 -5.98
CA ALA A 94 -9.72 7.65 -7.04
C ALA A 94 -9.73 9.13 -7.47
N GLY A 95 -9.19 10.01 -6.62
CA GLY A 95 -9.01 11.44 -6.90
C GLY A 95 -7.60 11.83 -7.33
N LEU A 96 -6.74 10.87 -7.63
CA LEU A 96 -5.34 11.13 -7.98
C LEU A 96 -5.22 12.16 -9.10
N ASP A 97 -4.46 13.24 -8.82
CA ASP A 97 -4.19 14.31 -9.77
C ASP A 97 -2.73 14.78 -9.63
N LEU A 98 -1.98 14.69 -10.72
CA LEU A 98 -0.57 15.07 -10.79
C LEU A 98 -0.35 16.08 -11.90
N TYR A 99 0.67 16.92 -11.76
CA TYR A 99 1.02 17.92 -12.78
C TYR A 99 1.65 17.33 -14.05
N GLY A 100 2.05 16.05 -14.03
CA GLY A 100 2.70 15.38 -15.15
C GLY A 100 2.68 13.87 -14.98
N THR A 101 3.42 13.17 -15.83
CA THR A 101 3.49 11.71 -15.79
C THR A 101 4.70 11.23 -15.01
N VAL A 102 4.59 10.06 -14.41
CA VAL A 102 5.65 9.30 -13.74
C VAL A 102 6.12 8.14 -14.63
N ASP A 103 7.33 7.65 -14.38
CA ASP A 103 7.87 6.50 -15.12
C ASP A 103 7.22 5.18 -14.70
N ALA A 104 6.95 5.04 -13.40
CA ALA A 104 6.15 3.94 -12.87
C ALA A 104 5.34 4.38 -11.65
N ALA A 105 4.25 3.65 -11.39
CA ALA A 105 3.49 3.73 -10.17
C ALA A 105 3.61 2.40 -9.40
N VAL A 106 3.81 2.48 -8.10
CA VAL A 106 3.75 1.34 -7.18
C VAL A 106 2.65 1.56 -6.15
N CYS A 107 2.02 0.48 -5.68
CA CYS A 107 1.11 0.50 -4.55
C CYS A 107 1.35 -0.79 -3.76
N SER A 108 1.83 -0.66 -2.54
CA SER A 108 2.42 -1.76 -1.79
C SER A 108 1.70 -2.04 -0.49
N LEU A 109 1.96 -3.22 0.06
CA LEU A 109 1.39 -3.67 1.33
C LEU A 109 -0.13 -3.60 1.32
N ASP A 110 -0.72 -4.31 0.33
CA ASP A 110 -2.17 -4.46 0.18
C ASP A 110 -2.96 -3.14 0.08
N GLY A 111 -2.30 -2.03 -0.24
CA GLY A 111 -2.98 -0.74 -0.40
C GLY A 111 -4.16 -0.79 -1.38
N MET A 112 -4.10 -1.66 -2.42
CA MET A 112 -5.23 -1.88 -3.32
C MET A 112 -6.41 -2.58 -2.64
N ASN A 113 -6.20 -3.41 -1.62
CA ASN A 113 -7.28 -4.05 -0.88
C ASN A 113 -8.10 -3.07 -0.03
N TYR A 114 -7.55 -1.88 0.28
CA TYR A 114 -8.29 -0.80 0.95
C TYR A 114 -9.22 0.00 0.02
N ILE A 115 -9.12 -0.22 -1.29
CA ILE A 115 -9.93 0.51 -2.29
C ILE A 115 -11.22 -0.27 -2.55
N PRO A 116 -12.42 0.33 -2.33
CA PRO A 116 -13.67 -0.33 -2.67
C PRO A 116 -13.74 -0.76 -4.14
N PRO A 117 -14.31 -1.93 -4.46
CA PRO A 117 -14.38 -2.46 -5.83
C PRO A 117 -14.95 -1.48 -6.85
N GLU A 118 -15.94 -0.69 -6.46
CA GLU A 118 -16.59 0.30 -7.32
C GLU A 118 -15.70 1.50 -7.67
N GLN A 119 -14.62 1.73 -6.90
CA GLN A 119 -13.65 2.81 -7.16
C GLN A 119 -12.47 2.36 -8.03
N LEU A 120 -12.18 1.07 -8.11
CA LEU A 120 -11.04 0.54 -8.87
C LEU A 120 -11.01 0.98 -10.34
N PRO A 121 -12.14 1.03 -11.08
CA PRO A 121 -12.12 1.51 -12.47
C PRO A 121 -11.56 2.93 -12.59
N GLU A 122 -11.96 3.85 -11.69
CA GLU A 122 -11.45 5.23 -11.70
C GLU A 122 -9.97 5.26 -11.26
N VAL A 123 -9.59 4.50 -10.24
CA VAL A 123 -8.18 4.42 -9.80
C VAL A 123 -7.28 3.95 -10.95
N PHE A 124 -7.63 2.88 -11.66
CA PHE A 124 -6.84 2.40 -12.79
C PHE A 124 -6.86 3.38 -13.97
N HIS A 125 -7.99 4.08 -14.19
CA HIS A 125 -8.03 5.15 -15.18
C HIS A 125 -7.06 6.29 -14.84
N ARG A 126 -7.03 6.75 -13.57
CA ARG A 126 -6.11 7.78 -13.10
C ARG A 126 -4.65 7.32 -13.22
N LEU A 127 -4.35 6.12 -12.78
CA LEU A 127 -3.01 5.55 -12.91
C LEU A 127 -2.58 5.45 -14.39
N TYR A 128 -3.51 5.06 -15.28
CA TYR A 128 -3.24 5.07 -16.72
C TYR A 128 -2.94 6.47 -17.25
N LEU A 129 -3.62 7.51 -16.78
CA LEU A 129 -3.34 8.89 -17.21
C LEU A 129 -1.97 9.38 -16.76
N PHE A 130 -1.54 9.02 -15.56
CA PHE A 130 -0.33 9.56 -14.96
C PHE A 130 0.92 8.68 -15.10
N VAL A 131 0.82 7.40 -15.38
CA VAL A 131 1.97 6.60 -15.81
C VAL A 131 2.27 6.94 -17.27
N ARG A 132 3.50 7.27 -17.64
CA ARG A 132 3.85 7.63 -19.04
C ARG A 132 3.69 6.46 -20.01
N PRO A 133 3.52 6.68 -21.33
CA PRO A 133 3.59 5.61 -22.32
C PRO A 133 4.90 4.81 -22.22
N GLY A 134 4.80 3.48 -22.15
CA GLY A 134 5.93 2.57 -21.90
C GLY A 134 6.33 2.48 -20.42
N GLY A 135 5.65 3.18 -19.54
CA GLY A 135 5.80 3.06 -18.10
C GLY A 135 5.06 1.85 -17.53
N MET A 136 5.19 1.64 -16.22
CA MET A 136 4.71 0.44 -15.54
C MET A 136 3.89 0.78 -14.31
N LEU A 137 2.84 -0.02 -14.05
CA LEU A 137 2.15 -0.10 -12.78
C LEU A 137 2.53 -1.42 -12.11
N ILE A 138 2.91 -1.37 -10.83
CA ILE A 138 3.17 -2.55 -10.00
C ILE A 138 2.41 -2.38 -8.68
N PHE A 139 1.64 -3.38 -8.30
CA PHE A 139 0.99 -3.39 -6.99
C PHE A 139 0.86 -4.81 -6.46
N ASP A 140 0.65 -4.92 -5.18
CA ASP A 140 0.35 -6.19 -4.55
C ASP A 140 -1.04 -6.19 -3.92
N ILE A 141 -1.55 -7.40 -3.72
CA ILE A 141 -2.78 -7.67 -2.99
C ILE A 141 -2.59 -8.86 -2.06
N ARG A 142 -3.38 -8.90 -0.98
CA ARG A 142 -3.68 -10.14 -0.28
C ARG A 142 -4.68 -10.95 -1.11
N THR A 143 -4.42 -12.26 -1.21
CA THR A 143 -5.33 -13.13 -1.97
C THR A 143 -6.66 -13.30 -1.26
N PRO A 144 -7.77 -13.46 -2.01
CA PRO A 144 -9.07 -13.75 -1.41
C PRO A 144 -9.07 -14.94 -0.44
N ASP A 145 -8.36 -16.01 -0.79
CA ASP A 145 -8.25 -17.20 0.07
C ASP A 145 -7.52 -16.90 1.39
N PHE A 146 -6.48 -16.08 1.32
CA PHE A 146 -5.76 -15.66 2.52
C PHE A 146 -6.65 -14.78 3.41
N LEU A 147 -7.33 -13.78 2.87
CA LEU A 147 -8.22 -12.92 3.65
C LEU A 147 -9.34 -13.73 4.31
N ARG A 148 -9.98 -14.67 3.58
CA ARG A 148 -10.99 -15.57 4.17
C ARG A 148 -10.43 -16.46 5.27
N SER A 149 -9.17 -16.88 5.17
CA SER A 149 -8.54 -17.75 6.18
C SER A 149 -8.32 -17.07 7.52
N LEU A 150 -8.40 -15.73 7.56
CA LEU A 150 -8.23 -14.93 8.78
C LEU A 150 -9.54 -14.73 9.55
N ASP A 151 -10.67 -15.21 9.04
CA ASP A 151 -11.97 -15.07 9.69
C ASP A 151 -11.98 -15.65 11.11
N GLY A 152 -12.39 -14.84 12.08
CA GLY A 152 -12.42 -15.18 13.49
C GLY A 152 -11.06 -15.18 14.20
N GLU A 153 -9.97 -14.86 13.51
CA GLU A 153 -8.64 -14.81 14.11
C GLU A 153 -8.45 -13.54 14.98
N VAL A 154 -7.63 -13.71 16.01
CA VAL A 154 -7.25 -12.61 16.90
C VAL A 154 -5.73 -12.56 17.00
N PHE A 155 -5.16 -11.41 16.66
CA PHE A 155 -3.72 -11.17 16.77
C PHE A 155 -3.43 -10.22 17.92
N VAL A 156 -2.27 -10.39 18.53
CA VAL A 156 -1.80 -9.57 19.64
C VAL A 156 -0.37 -9.14 19.36
N ASP A 157 -0.19 -7.83 19.22
CA ASP A 157 1.11 -7.19 19.14
C ASP A 157 1.41 -6.48 20.45
N GLU A 158 2.45 -6.93 21.16
CA GLU A 158 2.88 -6.35 22.42
C GLU A 158 4.29 -5.78 22.31
N LYS A 159 4.44 -4.52 22.70
CA LYS A 159 5.70 -3.79 22.84
C LYS A 159 5.71 -3.14 24.23
N GLU A 160 6.83 -2.50 24.61
CA GLU A 160 6.99 -1.90 25.95
C GLU A 160 5.88 -0.90 26.30
N ASP A 161 5.48 -0.05 25.35
CA ASP A 161 4.50 1.04 25.54
C ASP A 161 3.26 0.91 24.65
N LEU A 162 3.08 -0.26 24.02
CA LEU A 162 1.98 -0.54 23.08
C LEU A 162 1.48 -1.97 23.25
N LEU A 163 0.16 -2.11 23.32
CA LEU A 163 -0.55 -3.37 23.11
C LEU A 163 -1.62 -3.15 22.07
N CYS A 164 -1.57 -3.88 20.95
CA CYS A 164 -2.57 -3.85 19.90
C CYS A 164 -3.27 -5.20 19.81
N LEU A 165 -4.59 -5.19 19.85
CA LEU A 165 -5.45 -6.36 19.66
C LEU A 165 -6.17 -6.20 18.32
N TRP A 166 -5.96 -7.14 17.42
CA TRP A 166 -6.59 -7.16 16.10
C TRP A 166 -7.60 -8.29 16.07
N ARG A 167 -8.84 -8.00 15.70
CA ARG A 167 -9.87 -8.99 15.43
C ARG A 167 -10.18 -8.94 13.97
N ALA A 168 -10.13 -10.09 13.32
CA ALA A 168 -10.42 -10.21 11.90
C ALA A 168 -11.77 -10.92 11.73
N ASP A 169 -12.74 -10.24 11.16
CA ASP A 169 -14.08 -10.76 10.91
C ASP A 169 -14.38 -10.62 9.41
N PHE A 170 -14.71 -11.74 8.75
CA PHE A 170 -15.05 -11.75 7.33
C PHE A 170 -16.52 -11.45 7.10
N GLU A 171 -16.84 -10.49 6.22
CA GLU A 171 -18.20 -10.10 5.89
C GLU A 171 -18.57 -10.62 4.49
N GLU A 172 -19.47 -11.59 4.42
CA GLU A 172 -19.88 -12.25 3.16
C GLU A 172 -20.72 -11.32 2.24
N ASP A 173 -21.56 -10.47 2.82
CA ASP A 173 -22.43 -9.56 2.06
C ASP A 173 -21.64 -8.38 1.44
N LEU A 174 -20.51 -8.04 2.04
CA LEU A 174 -19.54 -7.08 1.55
C LEU A 174 -18.19 -7.78 1.39
N PRO A 175 -17.91 -8.56 0.32
CA PRO A 175 -16.73 -9.42 0.29
C PRO A 175 -15.45 -8.72 0.77
N ALA A 176 -15.25 -8.67 2.07
CA ALA A 176 -14.20 -7.93 2.76
C ALA A 176 -13.84 -8.56 4.10
N LEU A 177 -12.60 -8.39 4.52
CA LEU A 177 -12.15 -8.65 5.87
C LEU A 177 -12.16 -7.34 6.65
N ILE A 178 -12.83 -7.35 7.81
CA ILE A 178 -12.91 -6.20 8.70
C ILE A 178 -11.96 -6.45 9.87
N TYR A 179 -10.96 -5.58 10.03
CA TYR A 179 -10.10 -5.59 11.21
C TYR A 179 -10.61 -4.58 12.23
N GLY A 180 -11.15 -5.08 13.35
CA GLY A 180 -11.39 -4.26 14.53
C GLY A 180 -10.13 -4.22 15.40
N MET A 181 -9.56 -3.03 15.61
CA MET A 181 -8.34 -2.85 16.38
C MET A 181 -8.61 -2.12 17.68
N ASP A 182 -8.07 -2.65 18.79
CA ASP A 182 -7.95 -1.96 20.06
C ASP A 182 -6.47 -1.66 20.32
N ILE A 183 -6.14 -0.39 20.35
CA ILE A 183 -4.79 0.11 20.52
C ILE A 183 -4.66 0.67 21.93
N PHE A 184 -3.82 0.05 22.75
CA PHE A 184 -3.52 0.52 24.09
C PHE A 184 -2.12 1.12 24.10
N SER A 185 -2.03 2.43 24.32
CA SER A 185 -0.75 3.14 24.41
C SER A 185 -0.47 3.59 25.84
N ARG A 186 0.78 3.47 26.28
CA ARG A 186 1.18 3.82 27.64
C ARG A 186 1.40 5.32 27.77
N ARG A 187 0.77 5.92 28.79
CA ARG A 187 0.96 7.32 29.20
C ARG A 187 1.40 7.39 30.65
N GLY A 188 2.71 7.25 30.85
CA GLY A 188 3.29 7.19 32.19
C GLY A 188 2.92 5.90 32.93
N ARG A 189 1.98 5.97 33.89
CA ARG A 189 1.49 4.79 34.64
C ARG A 189 0.12 4.30 34.18
N LEU A 190 -0.52 4.99 33.23
CA LEU A 190 -1.83 4.68 32.72
C LEU A 190 -1.71 4.18 31.29
N TRP A 191 -2.74 3.47 30.85
CA TRP A 191 -2.92 3.05 29.47
C TRP A 191 -4.15 3.76 28.91
N GLU A 192 -4.00 4.36 27.75
CA GLU A 192 -5.11 4.90 26.95
C GLU A 192 -5.51 3.85 25.93
N ARG A 193 -6.82 3.65 25.79
CA ARG A 193 -7.38 2.78 24.76
C ARG A 193 -8.02 3.61 23.67
N GLU A 194 -7.65 3.31 22.44
CA GLU A 194 -8.26 3.83 21.24
C GLU A 194 -8.68 2.67 20.33
N SER A 195 -9.64 2.88 19.46
CA SER A 195 -10.12 1.81 18.58
C SER A 195 -10.28 2.33 17.16
N GLU A 196 -9.86 1.51 16.19
CA GLU A 196 -10.03 1.75 14.77
C GLU A 196 -10.65 0.53 14.10
N GLU A 197 -11.17 0.74 12.91
CA GLU A 197 -11.66 -0.31 12.04
C GLU A 197 -11.08 -0.12 10.65
N HIS A 198 -10.57 -1.20 10.07
CA HIS A 198 -10.00 -1.23 8.73
C HIS A 198 -10.74 -2.26 7.89
N VAL A 199 -10.95 -1.96 6.62
CA VAL A 199 -11.65 -2.83 5.69
C VAL A 199 -10.73 -3.16 4.53
N GLU A 200 -10.46 -4.44 4.33
CA GLU A 200 -9.75 -4.97 3.19
C GLU A 200 -10.70 -5.72 2.27
N TYR A 201 -10.97 -5.16 1.11
CA TYR A 201 -11.84 -5.75 0.10
C TYR A 201 -11.16 -6.90 -0.62
N LEU A 202 -11.93 -7.94 -0.94
CA LEU A 202 -11.47 -9.04 -1.77
C LEU A 202 -11.43 -8.62 -3.23
N HIS A 203 -10.27 -8.76 -3.84
CA HIS A 203 -10.08 -8.53 -5.26
C HIS A 203 -9.57 -9.80 -5.92
N GLU A 204 -10.37 -10.37 -6.82
CA GLU A 204 -9.91 -11.50 -7.62
C GLU A 204 -8.90 -11.03 -8.68
N PRO A 205 -7.76 -11.71 -8.84
CA PRO A 205 -6.75 -11.33 -9.84
C PRO A 205 -7.29 -11.31 -11.28
N SER A 206 -8.32 -12.11 -11.59
CA SER A 206 -9.02 -12.09 -12.88
C SER A 206 -9.71 -10.76 -13.13
N ASP A 207 -10.46 -10.28 -12.12
CA ASP A 207 -11.25 -9.05 -12.23
C ASP A 207 -10.34 -7.82 -12.31
N LEU A 208 -9.25 -7.82 -11.51
CA LEU A 208 -8.23 -6.77 -11.59
C LEU A 208 -7.58 -6.72 -12.97
N ARG A 209 -7.32 -7.87 -13.60
CA ARG A 209 -6.81 -7.92 -14.97
C ARG A 209 -7.78 -7.27 -15.95
N GLU A 210 -9.07 -7.63 -15.90
CA GLU A 210 -10.10 -7.08 -16.78
C GLU A 210 -10.21 -5.56 -16.61
N LEU A 211 -10.20 -5.06 -15.38
CA LEU A 211 -10.24 -3.64 -15.07
C LEU A 211 -9.00 -2.88 -15.59
N LEU A 212 -7.80 -3.46 -15.43
CA LEU A 212 -6.56 -2.88 -15.95
C LEU A 212 -6.58 -2.80 -17.50
N GLU A 213 -7.00 -3.88 -18.15
CA GLU A 213 -7.11 -3.92 -19.60
C GLU A 213 -8.17 -2.92 -20.12
N ALA A 214 -9.30 -2.80 -19.42
CA ALA A 214 -10.34 -1.80 -19.72
C ALA A 214 -9.84 -0.37 -19.55
N ALA A 215 -8.96 -0.09 -18.57
CA ALA A 215 -8.32 1.20 -18.40
C ALA A 215 -7.26 1.50 -19.48
N GLY A 216 -6.81 0.49 -20.24
CA GLY A 216 -5.84 0.63 -21.33
C GLY A 216 -4.46 0.03 -21.04
N PHE A 217 -4.22 -0.51 -19.86
CA PHE A 217 -3.00 -1.23 -19.54
C PHE A 217 -2.88 -2.53 -20.35
N ARG A 218 -1.65 -2.96 -20.59
CA ARG A 218 -1.34 -4.15 -21.39
C ARG A 218 -0.33 -5.02 -20.64
N CYS A 219 -0.11 -6.24 -21.13
CA CYS A 219 0.87 -7.17 -20.57
C CYS A 219 0.68 -7.41 -19.07
N VAL A 220 -0.56 -7.50 -18.61
CA VAL A 220 -0.87 -7.74 -17.21
C VAL A 220 -0.36 -9.12 -16.79
N LYS A 221 0.51 -9.14 -15.79
CA LYS A 221 1.10 -10.36 -15.24
C LYS A 221 0.84 -10.47 -13.75
N VAL A 222 0.56 -11.67 -13.28
CA VAL A 222 0.43 -12.01 -11.86
C VAL A 222 1.65 -12.81 -11.45
N HIS A 223 2.34 -12.35 -10.41
CA HIS A 223 3.55 -12.95 -9.87
C HIS A 223 3.22 -13.61 -8.53
N ARG A 224 3.49 -14.91 -8.42
CA ARG A 224 3.35 -15.70 -7.19
C ARG A 224 4.69 -15.93 -6.49
N ASP A 225 5.76 -15.98 -7.26
CA ASP A 225 7.14 -15.96 -6.77
C ASP A 225 7.55 -14.51 -6.58
N CYS A 226 7.26 -13.98 -5.39
CA CYS A 226 7.36 -12.58 -5.05
C CYS A 226 7.57 -12.41 -3.53
N PRO A 227 7.98 -11.23 -3.05
CA PRO A 227 8.10 -10.97 -1.62
C PRO A 227 6.82 -11.33 -0.86
N GLN A 228 6.94 -12.10 0.23
CA GLN A 228 5.82 -12.60 1.04
C GLN A 228 4.75 -13.40 0.26
N GLY A 229 5.09 -14.00 -0.88
CA GLY A 229 4.16 -14.82 -1.68
C GLY A 229 3.64 -16.05 -0.93
N ASP A 230 4.43 -16.62 -0.06
CA ASP A 230 4.07 -17.71 0.86
C ASP A 230 3.09 -17.29 1.97
N GLN A 231 2.94 -15.98 2.18
CA GLN A 231 2.01 -15.38 3.12
C GLN A 231 0.73 -14.85 2.46
N GLY A 232 0.32 -15.44 1.34
CA GLY A 232 -0.91 -15.07 0.65
C GLY A 232 -0.86 -13.74 -0.09
N ARG A 233 0.32 -13.28 -0.51
CA ARG A 233 0.52 -12.06 -1.29
C ARG A 233 0.77 -12.38 -2.76
N LEU A 234 0.23 -11.56 -3.65
CA LEU A 234 0.50 -11.59 -5.08
C LEU A 234 0.95 -10.21 -5.53
N PHE A 235 1.88 -10.16 -6.49
CA PHE A 235 2.15 -8.92 -7.20
C PHE A 235 1.52 -8.95 -8.59
N ILE A 236 1.05 -7.79 -9.03
CA ILE A 236 0.49 -7.58 -10.36
C ILE A 236 1.31 -6.48 -11.04
N THR A 237 1.77 -6.75 -12.27
CA THR A 237 2.44 -5.76 -13.10
C THR A 237 1.65 -5.52 -14.38
N ALA A 238 1.60 -4.28 -14.83
CA ALA A 238 0.91 -3.89 -16.06
C ALA A 238 1.69 -2.75 -16.76
N LEU A 239 1.66 -2.71 -18.09
CA LEU A 239 2.35 -1.70 -18.91
C LEU A 239 1.34 -0.73 -19.52
N ARG A 240 1.70 0.57 -19.53
CA ARG A 240 0.96 1.57 -20.29
C ARG A 240 1.36 1.62 -21.76
#